data_1b7277fcf4fb4f4ba46bf2a7231f0b22
#
_entry.id   1b7277fcf4fb4f4ba46bf2a7231f0b22
#
_cell.length_a   1.000
_cell.length_b   1.000
_cell.length_c   1.000
_cell.angle_alpha   90.00
_cell.angle_beta   90.00
_cell.angle_gamma   90.00
#
_symmetry.space_group_name_H-M   'P 1'
#
loop_
_entity.id
_entity.type
_entity.pdbx_description
1 polymer ?
#
loop_
_entity_poly.entity_id
_entity_poly.type
_entity_poly.pdbx_seq_one_letter_code
_entity_poly.pdbx_strand_id
1 'polypeptide(L)'
;INAQYGFQPMAASLFDDSRFYFYLTLNDGQTLVQVPIPEALSAENFQRAIEEGLKRYASGLLKTVVLHAPAPVSPYLSQQGAPPSQQFTQLQGFLSDDFEVTIDQLENGQVPANADLVIVVDPDGLDERQVFALDQFLMRGGTVVVSSGAFAVQTSQSGINAVPRNSGLEPWLAHHGVSIESALVMDPQNAAFPVPVTRQAGGFSFQELVMLDYPYFIDVRAPGLHPELPITTGLSQITMSRASPLTVQPAENILITPILSSSLNSWRSSQTNVMPRIDEQGLSAFVPADDTARQTLGVALQGRFESYFANQASVLLNSPTTNKSDPQDGNANSSA
;
A
#
# COMPACT_ATOMS: atom_id res chain seq x y z
N ILE A 1 -19.31 -27.41 14.11
CA ILE A 1 -18.34 -27.10 13.05
C ILE A 1 -17.94 -25.62 13.18
N ASN A 2 -18.89 -24.66 13.17
CA ASN A 2 -18.56 -23.23 13.29
C ASN A 2 -17.79 -22.93 14.58
N ALA A 3 -18.28 -23.37 15.75
CA ALA A 3 -17.63 -23.11 17.05
C ALA A 3 -16.27 -23.81 17.22
N GLN A 4 -16.00 -24.86 16.47
CA GLN A 4 -14.76 -25.66 16.57
C GLN A 4 -13.71 -25.24 15.55
N TYR A 5 -14.14 -24.84 14.34
CA TYR A 5 -13.27 -24.58 13.20
C TYR A 5 -13.44 -23.18 12.59
N GLY A 6 -14.39 -22.38 13.08
CA GLY A 6 -14.70 -21.04 12.56
C GLY A 6 -15.39 -21.02 11.19
N PHE A 7 -15.77 -22.17 10.65
CA PHE A 7 -16.34 -22.26 9.30
C PHE A 7 -17.79 -21.73 9.26
N GLN A 8 -18.09 -20.93 8.26
CA GLN A 8 -19.43 -20.40 8.04
C GLN A 8 -20.24 -21.38 7.16
N PRO A 9 -21.52 -21.63 7.49
CA PRO A 9 -22.39 -22.42 6.63
C PRO A 9 -22.71 -21.65 5.34
N MET A 10 -22.74 -22.36 4.21
CA MET A 10 -23.14 -21.84 2.91
C MET A 10 -24.61 -22.17 2.66
N ALA A 11 -25.34 -21.28 1.98
CA ALA A 11 -26.70 -21.56 1.54
C ALA A 11 -26.69 -22.38 0.25
N ALA A 12 -27.48 -23.44 0.17
CA ALA A 12 -27.59 -24.25 -1.04
C ALA A 12 -28.34 -23.53 -2.16
N SER A 13 -29.31 -22.65 -1.79
CA SER A 13 -30.12 -21.86 -2.70
C SER A 13 -30.63 -20.60 -1.99
N LEU A 14 -30.96 -19.57 -2.76
CA LEU A 14 -31.64 -18.37 -2.24
C LEU A 14 -33.09 -18.62 -1.83
N PHE A 15 -33.66 -19.77 -2.22
CA PHE A 15 -35.05 -20.14 -1.99
C PHE A 15 -35.22 -21.34 -1.03
N ASP A 16 -34.11 -21.82 -0.46
CA ASP A 16 -34.13 -22.96 0.46
C ASP A 16 -33.25 -22.63 1.68
N ASP A 17 -33.78 -22.85 2.88
CA ASP A 17 -33.08 -22.64 4.16
C ASP A 17 -32.03 -23.71 4.45
N SER A 18 -31.84 -24.68 3.57
CA SER A 18 -30.82 -25.72 3.74
C SER A 18 -29.42 -25.12 3.68
N ARG A 19 -28.62 -25.44 4.70
CA ARG A 19 -27.24 -24.99 4.85
C ARG A 19 -26.30 -26.17 4.80
N PHE A 20 -25.16 -26.00 4.14
CA PHE A 20 -24.12 -27.00 4.07
C PHE A 20 -22.74 -26.38 4.34
N TYR A 21 -21.76 -27.25 4.64
CA TYR A 21 -20.37 -26.88 4.80
C TYR A 21 -19.58 -27.57 3.71
N PHE A 22 -18.77 -26.81 2.97
CA PHE A 22 -17.87 -27.34 1.97
C PHE A 22 -16.51 -26.69 2.12
N TYR A 23 -15.64 -27.36 2.88
CA TYR A 23 -14.30 -26.90 3.20
C TYR A 23 -13.31 -28.05 3.03
N LEU A 24 -12.14 -27.73 2.52
CA LEU A 24 -11.00 -28.64 2.47
C LEU A 24 -9.95 -28.14 3.46
N THR A 25 -9.47 -29.02 4.35
CA THR A 25 -8.49 -28.66 5.37
C THR A 25 -7.38 -29.69 5.47
N LEU A 26 -6.17 -29.22 5.76
CA LEU A 26 -5.03 -30.03 6.17
C LEU A 26 -4.87 -29.90 7.69
N ASN A 27 -4.79 -31.02 8.40
CA ASN A 27 -4.75 -31.03 9.85
C ASN A 27 -3.84 -32.16 10.36
N ASP A 28 -2.87 -31.84 11.21
CA ASP A 28 -1.98 -32.80 11.90
C ASP A 28 -2.30 -33.00 13.39
N GLY A 29 -3.39 -32.37 13.86
CA GLY A 29 -3.78 -32.35 15.27
C GLY A 29 -3.24 -31.16 16.07
N GLN A 30 -2.29 -30.40 15.52
CA GLN A 30 -1.77 -29.15 16.11
C GLN A 30 -2.05 -27.93 15.20
N THR A 31 -1.90 -28.12 13.90
CA THR A 31 -2.07 -27.07 12.90
C THR A 31 -3.24 -27.41 11.98
N LEU A 32 -4.12 -26.46 11.76
CA LEU A 32 -5.24 -26.56 10.80
C LEU A 32 -5.06 -25.49 9.73
N VAL A 33 -4.85 -25.91 8.49
CA VAL A 33 -4.78 -25.02 7.33
C VAL A 33 -5.98 -25.26 6.43
N GLN A 34 -6.72 -24.21 6.13
CA GLN A 34 -7.81 -24.27 5.15
C GLN A 34 -7.22 -24.17 3.74
N VAL A 35 -7.59 -25.11 2.88
CA VAL A 35 -7.28 -25.09 1.45
C VAL A 35 -8.41 -24.34 0.73
N PRO A 36 -8.13 -23.23 0.00
CA PRO A 36 -9.15 -22.54 -0.75
C PRO A 36 -9.79 -23.46 -1.80
N ILE A 37 -11.11 -23.40 -1.90
CA ILE A 37 -11.82 -24.14 -2.95
C ILE A 37 -11.77 -23.30 -4.22
N PRO A 38 -11.23 -23.80 -5.34
CA PRO A 38 -11.15 -23.05 -6.57
C PRO A 38 -12.55 -22.76 -7.15
N GLU A 39 -12.74 -21.60 -7.76
CA GLU A 39 -14.01 -21.23 -8.40
C GLU A 39 -14.41 -22.21 -9.50
N ALA A 40 -13.46 -22.68 -10.29
CA ALA A 40 -13.68 -23.71 -11.29
C ALA A 40 -13.26 -25.09 -10.71
N LEU A 41 -14.25 -25.97 -10.49
CA LEU A 41 -14.06 -27.30 -9.91
C LEU A 41 -13.48 -28.29 -10.94
N SER A 42 -12.22 -28.10 -11.31
CA SER A 42 -11.47 -29.05 -12.14
C SER A 42 -10.41 -29.77 -11.31
N ALA A 43 -10.02 -30.99 -11.74
CA ALA A 43 -8.98 -31.78 -11.07
C ALA A 43 -7.65 -30.98 -10.98
N GLU A 44 -7.30 -30.26 -12.03
CA GLU A 44 -6.08 -29.47 -12.12
C GLU A 44 -6.08 -28.30 -11.12
N ASN A 45 -7.21 -27.59 -11.00
CA ASN A 45 -7.36 -26.48 -10.04
C ASN A 45 -7.36 -26.98 -8.59
N PHE A 46 -7.99 -28.14 -8.33
CA PHE A 46 -7.93 -28.80 -7.01
C PHE A 46 -6.51 -29.23 -6.65
N GLN A 47 -5.77 -29.82 -7.61
CA GLN A 47 -4.39 -30.22 -7.37
C GLN A 47 -3.54 -28.99 -7.01
N ARG A 48 -3.69 -27.88 -7.74
CA ARG A 48 -2.98 -26.63 -7.44
C ARG A 48 -3.34 -26.07 -6.06
N ALA A 49 -4.64 -26.03 -5.72
CA ALA A 49 -5.08 -25.58 -4.41
C ALA A 49 -4.55 -26.45 -3.25
N ILE A 50 -4.46 -27.77 -3.45
CA ILE A 50 -3.87 -28.69 -2.46
C ILE A 50 -2.36 -28.47 -2.34
N GLU A 51 -1.65 -28.28 -3.45
CA GLU A 51 -0.20 -27.98 -3.44
C GLU A 51 0.10 -26.66 -2.70
N GLU A 52 -0.70 -25.63 -2.93
CA GLU A 52 -0.63 -24.35 -2.20
C GLU A 52 -0.96 -24.52 -0.71
N GLY A 53 -1.98 -25.33 -0.40
CA GLY A 53 -2.33 -25.69 0.97
C GLY A 53 -1.21 -26.45 1.69
N LEU A 54 -0.56 -27.38 0.99
CA LEU A 54 0.58 -28.15 1.52
C LEU A 54 1.80 -27.24 1.78
N LYS A 55 2.06 -26.27 0.92
CA LYS A 55 3.11 -25.28 1.14
C LYS A 55 2.84 -24.46 2.41
N ARG A 56 1.59 -24.03 2.62
CA ARG A 56 1.17 -23.31 3.84
C ARG A 56 1.21 -24.20 5.09
N TYR A 57 0.88 -25.46 4.95
CA TYR A 57 0.90 -26.44 6.05
C TYR A 57 2.32 -26.77 6.53
N ALA A 58 3.28 -26.83 5.63
CA ALA A 58 4.67 -27.09 5.96
C ALA A 58 5.32 -25.79 6.47
N SER A 59 5.08 -25.46 7.74
CA SER A 59 5.68 -24.30 8.41
C SER A 59 7.21 -24.27 8.23
N GLY A 60 7.73 -23.10 7.81
CA GLY A 60 9.15 -22.90 7.49
C GLY A 60 9.52 -23.07 6.01
N LEU A 61 8.57 -23.43 5.12
CA LEU A 61 8.75 -23.42 3.66
C LEU A 61 8.25 -22.12 3.01
N LEU A 62 7.33 -21.39 3.65
CA LEU A 62 6.91 -20.09 3.17
C LEU A 62 7.99 -19.05 3.48
N LYS A 63 8.24 -18.17 2.53
CA LYS A 63 9.05 -16.99 2.76
C LYS A 63 8.33 -16.04 3.69
N THR A 64 9.09 -15.41 4.60
CA THR A 64 8.55 -14.45 5.56
C THR A 64 8.61 -13.04 4.98
N VAL A 65 7.44 -12.41 4.90
CA VAL A 65 7.29 -11.00 4.53
C VAL A 65 7.02 -10.18 5.78
N VAL A 66 7.87 -9.20 6.03
CA VAL A 66 7.62 -8.18 7.05
C VAL A 66 6.89 -7.02 6.37
N LEU A 67 5.67 -6.75 6.82
CA LEU A 67 4.86 -5.65 6.34
C LEU A 67 4.88 -4.49 7.36
N HIS A 68 5.50 -3.36 6.96
CA HIS A 68 5.36 -2.09 7.65
C HIS A 68 4.23 -1.29 6.97
N ALA A 69 3.18 -1.04 7.71
CA ALA A 69 2.02 -0.27 7.25
C ALA A 69 1.52 0.62 8.39
N PRO A 70 0.82 1.73 8.10
CA PRO A 70 0.24 2.58 9.13
C PRO A 70 -0.58 1.77 10.15
N ALA A 71 -0.33 2.03 11.43
CA ALA A 71 -1.08 1.39 12.49
C ALA A 71 -2.57 1.77 12.42
N PRO A 72 -3.50 0.82 12.66
CA PRO A 72 -4.91 1.14 12.69
C PRO A 72 -5.22 2.16 13.80
N VAL A 73 -5.94 3.24 13.44
CA VAL A 73 -6.38 4.22 14.43
C VAL A 73 -7.37 3.56 15.39
N SER A 74 -7.17 3.74 16.69
CA SER A 74 -8.09 3.17 17.67
C SER A 74 -9.50 3.72 17.46
N PRO A 75 -10.56 2.91 17.68
CA PRO A 75 -11.96 3.36 17.54
C PRO A 75 -12.29 4.59 18.40
N TYR A 76 -11.59 4.76 19.53
CA TYR A 76 -11.74 5.89 20.41
C TYR A 76 -11.23 7.20 19.78
N LEU A 77 -10.05 7.17 19.12
CA LEU A 77 -9.48 8.33 18.43
C LEU A 77 -10.30 8.68 17.17
N SER A 78 -10.83 7.67 16.48
CA SER A 78 -11.74 7.90 15.33
C SER A 78 -13.02 8.63 15.75
N GLN A 79 -13.57 8.33 16.94
CA GLN A 79 -14.72 9.06 17.50
C GLN A 79 -14.38 10.50 17.90
N GLN A 80 -13.12 10.82 18.15
CA GLN A 80 -12.65 12.17 18.46
C GLN A 80 -12.27 12.96 17.20
N GLY A 81 -12.56 12.45 16.00
CA GLY A 81 -12.34 13.13 14.74
C GLY A 81 -10.97 12.88 14.12
N ALA A 82 -10.19 11.92 14.64
CA ALA A 82 -8.97 11.51 13.93
C ALA A 82 -9.34 10.89 12.57
N PRO A 83 -8.65 11.27 11.49
CA PRO A 83 -8.91 10.69 10.18
C PRO A 83 -8.69 9.18 10.23
N PRO A 84 -9.53 8.39 9.51
CA PRO A 84 -9.30 6.96 9.42
C PRO A 84 -7.94 6.69 8.77
N SER A 85 -7.09 5.89 9.43
CA SER A 85 -5.88 5.40 8.78
C SER A 85 -6.26 4.46 7.63
N GLN A 86 -5.51 4.50 6.55
CA GLN A 86 -5.65 3.48 5.51
C GLN A 86 -5.26 2.14 6.13
N GLN A 87 -6.17 1.18 6.06
CA GLN A 87 -5.91 -0.18 6.54
C GLN A 87 -5.52 -1.04 5.34
N PHE A 88 -4.34 -1.61 5.40
CA PHE A 88 -3.83 -2.51 4.36
C PHE A 88 -4.18 -3.98 4.62
N THR A 89 -5.34 -4.23 5.25
CA THR A 89 -5.82 -5.58 5.60
C THR A 89 -6.03 -6.46 4.37
N GLN A 90 -6.48 -5.89 3.25
CA GLN A 90 -6.62 -6.64 2.00
C GLN A 90 -5.26 -7.05 1.43
N LEU A 91 -4.26 -6.14 1.46
CA LEU A 91 -2.90 -6.46 1.06
C LEU A 91 -2.30 -7.54 1.95
N GLN A 92 -2.47 -7.41 3.27
CA GLN A 92 -2.03 -8.42 4.23
C GLN A 92 -2.69 -9.77 3.93
N GLY A 93 -4.01 -9.81 3.72
CA GLY A 93 -4.74 -11.03 3.38
C GLY A 93 -4.21 -11.67 2.10
N PHE A 94 -4.04 -10.88 1.04
CA PHE A 94 -3.51 -11.34 -0.23
C PHE A 94 -2.07 -11.90 -0.11
N LEU A 95 -1.20 -11.22 0.64
CA LEU A 95 0.16 -11.71 0.89
C LEU A 95 0.16 -12.99 1.73
N SER A 96 -0.76 -13.12 2.68
CA SER A 96 -0.87 -14.31 3.55
C SER A 96 -1.31 -15.57 2.81
N ASP A 97 -1.78 -15.44 1.56
CA ASP A 97 -2.09 -16.59 0.71
C ASP A 97 -0.83 -17.36 0.30
N ASP A 98 0.31 -16.66 0.11
CA ASP A 98 1.55 -17.24 -0.40
C ASP A 98 2.77 -17.09 0.53
N PHE A 99 2.68 -16.23 1.55
CA PHE A 99 3.78 -15.88 2.45
C PHE A 99 3.37 -15.95 3.92
N GLU A 100 4.35 -16.14 4.80
CA GLU A 100 4.19 -15.85 6.22
C GLU A 100 4.32 -14.34 6.42
N VAL A 101 3.22 -13.66 6.82
CA VAL A 101 3.20 -12.19 6.95
C VAL A 101 3.30 -11.78 8.41
N THR A 102 4.33 -11.02 8.74
CA THR A 102 4.53 -10.39 10.04
C THR A 102 4.38 -8.88 9.91
N ILE A 103 3.50 -8.26 10.72
CA ILE A 103 3.40 -6.81 10.80
C ILE A 103 4.40 -6.32 11.84
N ASP A 104 5.27 -5.39 11.45
CA ASP A 104 6.28 -4.81 12.35
C ASP A 104 6.45 -3.31 12.07
N GLN A 105 6.50 -2.51 13.14
CA GLN A 105 6.69 -1.07 13.05
C GLN A 105 8.17 -0.67 13.04
N LEU A 106 9.10 -1.63 13.13
CA LEU A 106 10.55 -1.44 13.07
C LEU A 106 11.12 -0.51 14.17
N GLU A 107 10.36 -0.23 15.22
CA GLU A 107 10.72 0.71 16.28
C GLU A 107 11.99 0.29 17.04
N ASN A 108 12.30 -1.00 17.03
CA ASN A 108 13.50 -1.55 17.66
C ASN A 108 14.79 -1.32 16.84
N GLY A 109 14.68 -0.72 15.64
CA GLY A 109 15.81 -0.52 14.73
C GLY A 109 16.33 -1.80 14.08
N GLN A 110 15.53 -2.84 14.04
CA GLN A 110 15.88 -4.14 13.45
C GLN A 110 14.70 -4.75 12.71
N VAL A 111 14.98 -5.38 11.59
CA VAL A 111 14.03 -6.27 10.90
C VAL A 111 14.14 -7.67 11.50
N PRO A 112 13.03 -8.38 11.75
CA PRO A 112 13.04 -9.77 12.22
C PRO A 112 14.03 -10.65 11.45
N ALA A 113 14.77 -11.52 12.17
CA ALA A 113 15.86 -12.27 11.58
C ALA A 113 15.43 -13.30 10.52
N ASN A 114 14.18 -13.75 10.58
CA ASN A 114 13.58 -14.70 9.63
C ASN A 114 12.95 -14.01 8.40
N ALA A 115 13.04 -12.69 8.29
CA ALA A 115 12.48 -11.96 7.15
C ALA A 115 13.26 -12.24 5.86
N ASP A 116 12.55 -12.58 4.79
CA ASP A 116 13.06 -12.68 3.42
C ASP A 116 12.83 -11.38 2.64
N LEU A 117 11.76 -10.66 2.95
CA LEU A 117 11.31 -9.45 2.27
C LEU A 117 10.73 -8.48 3.28
N VAL A 118 11.01 -7.19 3.10
CA VAL A 118 10.31 -6.11 3.81
C VAL A 118 9.50 -5.29 2.82
N ILE A 119 8.22 -5.09 3.10
CA ILE A 119 7.34 -4.22 2.34
C ILE A 119 6.94 -3.04 3.23
N VAL A 120 7.27 -1.82 2.80
CA VAL A 120 6.91 -0.57 3.47
C VAL A 120 5.83 0.12 2.64
N VAL A 121 4.63 0.25 3.22
CA VAL A 121 3.48 0.85 2.53
C VAL A 121 3.06 2.10 3.26
N ASP A 122 2.87 3.17 2.51
CA ASP A 122 2.32 4.43 2.98
C ASP A 122 3.00 4.98 4.25
N PRO A 123 4.36 4.97 4.33
CA PRO A 123 5.09 5.38 5.51
C PRO A 123 4.83 6.88 5.80
N ASP A 124 4.75 7.20 7.10
CA ASP A 124 4.53 8.56 7.57
C ASP A 124 5.44 8.85 8.77
N GLY A 125 6.46 9.70 8.53
CA GLY A 125 7.39 10.16 9.55
C GLY A 125 8.24 9.06 10.20
N LEU A 126 8.76 8.11 9.41
CA LEU A 126 9.70 7.12 9.95
C LEU A 126 10.88 7.81 10.62
N ASP A 127 11.20 7.35 11.81
CA ASP A 127 12.35 7.84 12.54
C ASP A 127 13.67 7.20 12.06
N GLU A 128 14.77 7.72 12.55
CA GLU A 128 16.11 7.28 12.16
C GLU A 128 16.36 5.80 12.50
N ARG A 129 15.71 5.24 13.53
CA ARG A 129 15.85 3.82 13.91
C ARG A 129 15.13 2.91 12.92
N GLN A 130 13.95 3.31 12.50
CA GLN A 130 13.16 2.58 11.50
C GLN A 130 13.88 2.56 10.15
N VAL A 131 14.41 3.72 9.72
CA VAL A 131 15.23 3.82 8.50
C VAL A 131 16.51 2.98 8.62
N PHE A 132 17.17 2.99 9.80
CA PHE A 132 18.33 2.16 10.06
C PHE A 132 18.01 0.65 9.96
N ALA A 133 16.83 0.22 10.43
CA ALA A 133 16.41 -1.17 10.30
C ALA A 133 16.32 -1.59 8.82
N LEU A 134 15.74 -0.76 7.97
CA LEU A 134 15.62 -1.00 6.52
C LEU A 134 17.00 -1.01 5.84
N ASP A 135 17.85 -0.03 6.15
CA ASP A 135 19.21 0.07 5.63
C ASP A 135 20.03 -1.17 5.97
N GLN A 136 20.04 -1.58 7.23
CA GLN A 136 20.79 -2.75 7.69
C GLN A 136 20.23 -4.06 7.12
N PHE A 137 18.95 -4.14 6.88
CA PHE A 137 18.34 -5.28 6.20
C PHE A 137 18.81 -5.36 4.74
N LEU A 138 18.82 -4.22 4.02
CA LEU A 138 19.36 -4.12 2.66
C LEU A 138 20.84 -4.49 2.60
N MET A 139 21.67 -4.01 3.57
CA MET A 139 23.11 -4.33 3.65
C MET A 139 23.38 -5.82 3.84
N ARG A 140 22.48 -6.55 4.47
CA ARG A 140 22.58 -8.01 4.63
C ARG A 140 22.11 -8.79 3.39
N GLY A 141 21.78 -8.11 2.31
CA GLY A 141 21.26 -8.71 1.06
C GLY A 141 19.75 -8.92 1.06
N GLY A 142 19.02 -8.32 1.98
CA GLY A 142 17.57 -8.32 2.02
C GLY A 142 16.96 -7.50 0.89
N THR A 143 15.72 -7.80 0.54
CA THR A 143 14.95 -7.04 -0.45
C THR A 143 13.96 -6.13 0.25
N VAL A 144 13.95 -4.85 -0.11
CA VAL A 144 13.01 -3.85 0.43
C VAL A 144 12.13 -3.32 -0.70
N VAL A 145 10.82 -3.37 -0.50
CA VAL A 145 9.83 -2.75 -1.40
C VAL A 145 9.22 -1.55 -0.69
N VAL A 146 9.26 -0.38 -1.32
CA VAL A 146 8.71 0.86 -0.78
C VAL A 146 7.58 1.36 -1.68
N SER A 147 6.41 1.57 -1.09
CA SER A 147 5.29 2.28 -1.73
C SER A 147 5.02 3.56 -0.95
N SER A 148 5.48 4.67 -1.49
CA SER A 148 5.39 6.00 -0.88
C SER A 148 5.11 7.08 -1.92
N GLY A 149 4.59 8.22 -1.47
CA GLY A 149 4.36 9.41 -2.29
C GLY A 149 4.57 10.67 -1.46
N ALA A 150 4.73 11.81 -2.14
CA ALA A 150 4.93 13.11 -1.50
C ALA A 150 3.64 13.67 -0.85
N PHE A 151 2.50 13.01 -1.06
CA PHE A 151 1.21 13.49 -0.56
C PHE A 151 0.40 12.35 0.06
N ALA A 152 -0.26 12.66 1.18
CA ALA A 152 -1.36 11.89 1.71
C ALA A 152 -2.69 12.46 1.21
N VAL A 153 -3.69 11.60 1.03
CA VAL A 153 -5.03 12.02 0.61
C VAL A 153 -5.94 12.12 1.83
N GLN A 154 -6.52 13.28 2.03
CA GLN A 154 -7.49 13.53 3.10
C GLN A 154 -8.84 13.87 2.50
N THR A 155 -9.87 13.16 2.96
CA THR A 155 -11.27 13.45 2.64
C THR A 155 -11.91 14.17 3.82
N SER A 156 -12.50 15.33 3.54
CA SER A 156 -13.20 16.17 4.51
C SER A 156 -14.54 16.65 3.97
N GLN A 157 -15.30 17.38 4.76
CA GLN A 157 -16.52 18.03 4.26
C GLN A 157 -16.27 19.05 3.15
N SER A 158 -15.05 19.61 3.08
CA SER A 158 -14.63 20.56 2.03
C SER A 158 -14.13 19.86 0.77
N GLY A 159 -14.02 18.52 0.76
CA GLY A 159 -13.61 17.75 -0.41
C GLY A 159 -12.45 16.81 -0.19
N ILE A 160 -11.81 16.43 -1.30
CA ILE A 160 -10.65 15.53 -1.33
C ILE A 160 -9.41 16.38 -1.61
N ASN A 161 -8.46 16.37 -0.67
CA ASN A 161 -7.24 17.16 -0.77
C ASN A 161 -6.00 16.28 -0.64
N ALA A 162 -4.96 16.62 -1.40
CA ALA A 162 -3.62 16.08 -1.27
C ALA A 162 -2.85 16.96 -0.28
N VAL A 163 -2.39 16.38 0.81
CA VAL A 163 -1.62 17.09 1.86
C VAL A 163 -0.18 16.62 1.79
N PRO A 164 0.80 17.53 1.75
CA PRO A 164 2.21 17.15 1.75
C PRO A 164 2.54 16.23 2.91
N ARG A 165 3.31 15.19 2.64
CA ARG A 165 3.74 14.19 3.61
C ARG A 165 5.23 13.98 3.52
N ASN A 166 5.85 13.76 4.68
CA ASN A 166 7.23 13.35 4.81
C ASN A 166 7.23 11.88 5.28
N SER A 167 7.72 10.98 4.46
CA SER A 167 7.77 9.56 4.81
C SER A 167 8.88 9.24 5.82
N GLY A 168 9.90 10.10 5.93
CA GLY A 168 11.16 9.85 6.65
C GLY A 168 12.20 9.09 5.83
N LEU A 169 11.84 8.61 4.63
CA LEU A 169 12.72 7.84 3.74
C LEU A 169 13.45 8.70 2.71
N GLU A 170 13.11 9.97 2.55
CA GLU A 170 13.59 10.81 1.46
C GLU A 170 15.13 10.89 1.39
N PRO A 171 15.87 11.11 2.52
CA PRO A 171 17.34 11.12 2.48
C PRO A 171 17.94 9.77 2.15
N TRP A 172 17.36 8.68 2.65
CA TRP A 172 17.80 7.31 2.38
C TRP A 172 17.58 6.93 0.92
N LEU A 173 16.41 7.26 0.35
CA LEU A 173 16.12 7.04 -1.06
C LEU A 173 17.05 7.86 -1.97
N ALA A 174 17.29 9.14 -1.62
CA ALA A 174 18.21 10.01 -2.36
C ALA A 174 19.65 9.49 -2.34
N HIS A 175 20.12 8.92 -1.21
CA HIS A 175 21.41 8.25 -1.12
C HIS A 175 21.57 7.11 -2.14
N HIS A 176 20.49 6.40 -2.43
CA HIS A 176 20.44 5.34 -3.44
C HIS A 176 20.05 5.83 -4.84
N GLY A 177 20.04 7.14 -5.08
CA GLY A 177 19.80 7.72 -6.41
C GLY A 177 18.33 7.89 -6.79
N VAL A 178 17.38 7.82 -5.85
CA VAL A 178 15.96 7.99 -6.11
C VAL A 178 15.39 9.12 -5.27
N SER A 179 14.67 10.05 -5.89
CA SER A 179 13.98 11.13 -5.20
C SER A 179 12.51 11.16 -5.60
N ILE A 180 11.62 11.33 -4.61
CA ILE A 180 10.18 11.52 -4.82
C ILE A 180 9.94 13.02 -4.94
N GLU A 181 9.36 13.45 -6.05
CA GLU A 181 9.12 14.87 -6.27
C GLU A 181 7.80 15.34 -5.62
N SER A 182 7.79 16.57 -5.11
CA SER A 182 6.60 17.19 -4.51
C SER A 182 5.63 17.69 -5.60
N ALA A 183 5.15 16.77 -6.43
CA ALA A 183 4.15 16.98 -7.46
C ALA A 183 3.24 15.74 -7.57
N LEU A 184 2.07 15.91 -8.18
CA LEU A 184 1.18 14.83 -8.58
C LEU A 184 1.25 14.65 -10.08
N VAL A 185 1.26 13.41 -10.54
CA VAL A 185 1.17 13.09 -11.96
C VAL A 185 -0.30 12.97 -12.36
N MET A 186 -0.64 13.58 -13.47
CA MET A 186 -1.93 13.49 -14.15
C MET A 186 -1.73 12.90 -15.54
N ASP A 187 -2.61 11.99 -15.94
CA ASP A 187 -2.49 11.27 -17.20
C ASP A 187 -3.85 11.16 -17.89
N PRO A 188 -3.99 11.52 -19.18
CA PRO A 188 -5.23 11.30 -19.93
C PRO A 188 -5.50 9.79 -20.11
N GLN A 189 -4.49 8.93 -19.98
CA GLN A 189 -4.65 7.50 -19.85
C GLN A 189 -4.93 7.16 -18.38
N ASN A 190 -6.20 7.19 -18.00
CA ASN A 190 -6.63 7.06 -16.60
C ASN A 190 -7.78 6.08 -16.40
N ALA A 191 -7.95 5.65 -15.17
CA ALA A 191 -9.14 4.97 -14.71
C ALA A 191 -10.21 5.99 -14.29
N ALA A 192 -11.46 5.65 -14.48
CA ALA A 192 -12.57 6.54 -14.14
C ALA A 192 -12.83 6.60 -12.63
N PHE A 193 -13.28 7.75 -12.17
CA PHE A 193 -13.73 7.98 -10.80
C PHE A 193 -15.26 7.94 -10.73
N PRO A 194 -15.89 7.12 -9.87
CA PRO A 194 -17.34 7.08 -9.70
C PRO A 194 -17.83 8.30 -8.92
N VAL A 195 -18.63 9.15 -9.54
CA VAL A 195 -19.23 10.34 -8.93
C VAL A 195 -20.74 10.15 -8.80
N PRO A 196 -21.32 10.22 -7.59
CA PRO A 196 -22.75 10.18 -7.41
C PRO A 196 -23.37 11.52 -7.87
N VAL A 197 -24.27 11.45 -8.87
CA VAL A 197 -25.01 12.60 -9.38
C VAL A 197 -26.49 12.40 -9.09
N THR A 198 -27.14 13.42 -8.51
CA THR A 198 -28.58 13.39 -8.28
C THR A 198 -29.32 13.85 -9.54
N ARG A 199 -30.13 12.97 -10.11
CA ARG A 199 -31.02 13.30 -11.22
C ARG A 199 -32.47 13.37 -10.77
N GLN A 200 -33.25 14.22 -11.44
CA GLN A 200 -34.68 14.32 -11.21
C GLN A 200 -35.44 13.89 -12.49
N ALA A 201 -36.37 12.97 -12.33
CA ALA A 201 -37.27 12.55 -13.41
C ALA A 201 -38.66 12.28 -12.83
N GLY A 202 -39.69 12.88 -13.43
CA GLY A 202 -41.08 12.67 -13.04
C GLY A 202 -41.42 13.02 -11.58
N GLY A 203 -40.71 13.97 -10.97
CA GLY A 203 -40.90 14.38 -9.58
C GLY A 203 -40.16 13.51 -8.55
N PHE A 204 -39.41 12.53 -9.00
CA PHE A 204 -38.56 11.68 -8.15
C PHE A 204 -37.08 12.05 -8.29
N SER A 205 -36.37 12.08 -7.15
CA SER A 205 -34.91 12.21 -7.13
C SER A 205 -34.28 10.83 -6.98
N PHE A 206 -33.31 10.50 -7.85
CA PHE A 206 -32.52 9.28 -7.73
C PHE A 206 -31.03 9.60 -7.92
N GLN A 207 -30.18 8.78 -7.32
CA GLN A 207 -28.73 8.89 -7.49
C GLN A 207 -28.25 7.95 -8.59
N GLU A 208 -27.48 8.49 -9.50
CA GLU A 208 -26.79 7.76 -10.56
C GLU A 208 -25.29 7.91 -10.35
N LEU A 209 -24.53 6.82 -10.51
CA LEU A 209 -23.06 6.86 -10.51
C LEU A 209 -22.60 7.15 -11.93
N VAL A 210 -22.00 8.32 -12.12
CA VAL A 210 -21.36 8.69 -13.37
C VAL A 210 -19.88 8.38 -13.27
N MET A 211 -19.34 7.63 -14.23
CA MET A 211 -17.92 7.33 -14.34
C MET A 211 -17.23 8.49 -15.04
N LEU A 212 -16.43 9.25 -14.29
CA LEU A 212 -15.75 10.46 -14.74
C LEU A 212 -14.28 10.18 -15.01
N ASP A 213 -13.74 10.59 -16.15
CA ASP A 213 -12.31 10.58 -16.41
C ASP A 213 -11.57 11.35 -15.32
N TYR A 214 -10.64 10.66 -14.64
CA TYR A 214 -9.96 11.22 -13.49
C TYR A 214 -8.44 11.04 -13.60
N PRO A 215 -7.73 12.03 -14.18
CA PRO A 215 -6.32 11.93 -14.54
C PRO A 215 -5.37 11.56 -13.39
N TYR A 216 -5.77 11.76 -12.15
CA TYR A 216 -5.02 11.32 -10.98
C TYR A 216 -5.04 9.80 -10.74
N PHE A 217 -5.89 9.04 -11.46
CA PHE A 217 -5.89 7.58 -11.47
C PHE A 217 -5.18 7.08 -12.74
N ILE A 218 -3.86 7.20 -12.72
CA ILE A 218 -3.02 6.86 -13.86
C ILE A 218 -3.18 5.37 -14.18
N ASP A 219 -3.58 5.04 -15.40
CA ASP A 219 -3.66 3.67 -15.88
C ASP A 219 -2.36 3.30 -16.61
N VAL A 220 -1.43 2.72 -15.86
CA VAL A 220 -0.15 2.25 -16.39
C VAL A 220 -0.34 0.93 -17.11
N ARG A 221 -0.17 0.93 -18.42
CA ARG A 221 -0.19 -0.24 -19.30
C ARG A 221 0.97 -0.16 -20.29
N ALA A 222 1.18 -1.17 -21.10
CA ALA A 222 2.24 -1.12 -22.12
C ALA A 222 2.08 0.15 -23.00
N PRO A 223 3.18 0.89 -23.28
CA PRO A 223 4.58 0.63 -22.94
C PRO A 223 5.05 1.24 -21.60
N GLY A 224 4.15 1.58 -20.68
CA GLY A 224 4.47 2.11 -19.35
C GLY A 224 4.91 1.03 -18.34
N LEU A 225 4.56 -0.23 -18.58
CA LEU A 225 5.07 -1.40 -17.84
C LEU A 225 6.37 -1.87 -18.48
N HIS A 226 7.38 -2.21 -17.66
CA HIS A 226 8.62 -2.76 -18.20
C HIS A 226 8.37 -4.14 -18.82
N PRO A 227 8.75 -4.39 -20.09
CA PRO A 227 8.29 -5.57 -20.82
C PRO A 227 8.96 -6.90 -20.38
N GLU A 228 10.16 -6.83 -19.81
CA GLU A 228 11.00 -8.02 -19.57
C GLU A 228 11.19 -8.37 -18.09
N LEU A 229 10.86 -7.47 -17.17
CA LEU A 229 11.05 -7.75 -15.75
C LEU A 229 9.93 -8.64 -15.21
N PRO A 230 10.27 -9.70 -14.44
CA PRO A 230 9.27 -10.61 -13.85
C PRO A 230 8.20 -9.91 -13.02
N ILE A 231 8.55 -8.80 -12.34
CA ILE A 231 7.62 -8.03 -11.50
C ILE A 231 6.48 -7.37 -12.29
N THR A 232 6.66 -7.16 -13.60
CA THR A 232 5.66 -6.54 -14.49
C THR A 232 5.13 -7.50 -15.55
N THR A 233 5.83 -8.63 -15.76
CA THR A 233 5.43 -9.64 -16.74
C THR A 233 4.09 -10.27 -16.36
N GLY A 234 3.16 -10.30 -17.31
CA GLY A 234 1.81 -10.84 -17.09
C GLY A 234 0.79 -9.82 -16.57
N LEU A 235 1.22 -8.62 -16.21
CA LEU A 235 0.31 -7.54 -15.85
C LEU A 235 -0.21 -6.84 -17.13
N SER A 236 -1.52 -6.72 -17.26
CA SER A 236 -2.14 -5.97 -18.35
C SER A 236 -2.13 -4.47 -18.07
N GLN A 237 -2.37 -4.10 -16.81
CA GLN A 237 -2.41 -2.72 -16.34
C GLN A 237 -2.25 -2.64 -14.81
N ILE A 238 -1.86 -1.45 -14.32
CA ILE A 238 -1.84 -1.08 -12.90
C ILE A 238 -2.42 0.33 -12.78
N THR A 239 -3.39 0.54 -11.91
CA THR A 239 -3.87 1.88 -11.58
C THR A 239 -3.05 2.48 -10.46
N MET A 240 -2.31 3.56 -10.76
CA MET A 240 -1.57 4.35 -9.79
C MET A 240 -2.41 5.55 -9.35
N SER A 241 -2.84 5.54 -8.08
CA SER A 241 -3.71 6.60 -7.54
C SER A 241 -2.88 7.75 -6.99
N ARG A 242 -2.97 8.92 -7.61
CA ARG A 242 -2.36 10.18 -7.12
C ARG A 242 -0.86 10.04 -6.88
N ALA A 243 -0.17 9.42 -7.82
CA ALA A 243 1.25 9.15 -7.73
C ALA A 243 2.09 10.42 -7.88
N SER A 244 3.22 10.45 -7.17
CA SER A 244 4.27 11.45 -7.35
C SER A 244 5.31 10.94 -8.36
N PRO A 245 5.88 11.83 -9.20
CA PRO A 245 6.94 11.42 -10.11
C PRO A 245 8.24 11.16 -9.36
N LEU A 246 9.02 10.23 -9.88
CA LEU A 246 10.35 9.91 -9.37
C LEU A 246 11.41 10.55 -10.26
N THR A 247 12.41 11.17 -9.63
CA THR A 247 13.67 11.55 -10.27
C THR A 247 14.73 10.52 -9.93
N VAL A 248 15.45 10.07 -10.94
CA VAL A 248 16.50 9.07 -10.83
C VAL A 248 17.85 9.72 -11.17
N GLN A 249 18.82 9.52 -10.29
CA GLN A 249 20.21 9.92 -10.50
C GLN A 249 21.10 8.67 -10.52
N PRO A 250 22.12 8.63 -11.38
CA PRO A 250 23.07 7.52 -11.36
C PRO A 250 23.67 7.36 -9.96
N ALA A 251 23.68 6.11 -9.46
CA ALA A 251 24.33 5.75 -8.22
C ALA A 251 25.43 4.71 -8.51
N GLU A 252 26.55 4.79 -7.79
CA GLU A 252 27.68 3.93 -8.02
C GLU A 252 27.31 2.46 -7.70
N ASN A 253 27.66 1.56 -8.60
CA ASN A 253 27.42 0.11 -8.49
C ASN A 253 25.93 -0.31 -8.38
N ILE A 254 24.98 0.60 -8.67
CA ILE A 254 23.55 0.34 -8.65
C ILE A 254 22.96 0.54 -10.05
N LEU A 255 22.32 -0.50 -10.56
CA LEU A 255 21.49 -0.42 -11.76
C LEU A 255 20.09 0.02 -11.32
N ILE A 256 19.62 1.16 -11.84
CA ILE A 256 18.29 1.67 -11.60
C ILE A 256 17.47 1.50 -12.89
N THR A 257 16.43 0.70 -12.82
CA THR A 257 15.56 0.37 -13.96
C THR A 257 14.16 0.90 -13.74
N PRO A 258 13.64 1.79 -14.59
CA PRO A 258 12.23 2.18 -14.55
C PRO A 258 11.32 0.97 -14.81
N ILE A 259 10.40 0.67 -13.90
CA ILE A 259 9.46 -0.45 -14.01
C ILE A 259 8.03 0.00 -14.31
N LEU A 260 7.66 1.18 -13.83
CA LEU A 260 6.37 1.80 -14.06
C LEU A 260 6.55 3.24 -14.57
N SER A 261 5.84 3.59 -15.63
CA SER A 261 5.86 4.93 -16.20
C SER A 261 4.46 5.32 -16.70
N SER A 262 4.15 6.60 -16.63
CA SER A 262 2.95 7.17 -17.22
C SER A 262 2.98 7.16 -18.75
N SER A 263 1.90 7.63 -19.39
CA SER A 263 1.89 7.87 -20.84
C SER A 263 2.81 9.05 -21.23
N LEU A 264 3.03 9.23 -22.51
CA LEU A 264 3.78 10.38 -23.04
C LEU A 264 3.02 11.71 -22.90
N ASN A 265 1.70 11.64 -22.70
CA ASN A 265 0.83 12.81 -22.62
C ASN A 265 0.53 13.21 -21.15
N SER A 266 1.21 12.62 -20.20
CA SER A 266 1.05 12.98 -18.79
C SER A 266 1.72 14.30 -18.45
N TRP A 267 1.22 14.95 -17.44
CA TRP A 267 1.76 16.22 -16.93
C TRP A 267 1.84 16.22 -15.41
N ARG A 268 2.57 17.21 -14.86
CA ARG A 268 2.72 17.39 -13.42
C ARG A 268 1.74 18.43 -12.92
N SER A 269 1.21 18.23 -11.73
CA SER A 269 0.32 19.18 -11.05
C SER A 269 0.81 19.43 -9.63
N SER A 270 0.84 20.71 -9.25
CA SER A 270 1.05 21.15 -7.87
C SER A 270 -0.26 21.44 -7.12
N GLN A 271 -1.41 21.17 -7.76
CA GLN A 271 -2.70 21.43 -7.14
C GLN A 271 -2.99 20.39 -6.06
N THR A 272 -3.35 20.90 -4.89
CA THR A 272 -3.68 20.06 -3.74
C THR A 272 -5.15 19.70 -3.65
N ASN A 273 -6.05 20.46 -4.27
CA ASN A 273 -7.45 20.07 -4.40
C ASN A 273 -7.58 19.07 -5.55
N VAL A 274 -7.77 17.80 -5.18
CA VAL A 274 -7.86 16.66 -6.10
C VAL A 274 -9.29 16.14 -6.27
N MET A 275 -10.29 16.99 -5.98
CA MET A 275 -11.69 16.66 -6.22
C MET A 275 -11.95 16.39 -7.70
N PRO A 276 -12.78 15.40 -8.04
CA PRO A 276 -13.33 15.27 -9.39
C PRO A 276 -14.03 16.58 -9.81
N ARG A 277 -13.76 17.05 -11.00
CA ARG A 277 -14.34 18.28 -11.55
C ARG A 277 -15.17 17.93 -12.77
N ILE A 278 -16.40 18.45 -12.80
CA ILE A 278 -17.36 18.24 -13.87
C ILE A 278 -17.62 19.58 -14.53
N ASP A 279 -17.57 19.64 -15.85
CA ASP A 279 -17.96 20.80 -16.63
C ASP A 279 -19.49 20.91 -16.80
N GLU A 280 -19.96 21.92 -17.50
CA GLU A 280 -21.40 22.14 -17.76
C GLU A 280 -22.03 21.02 -18.59
N GLN A 281 -21.24 20.27 -19.35
CA GLN A 281 -21.67 19.15 -20.18
C GLN A 281 -21.66 17.81 -19.40
N GLY A 282 -21.18 17.79 -18.16
CA GLY A 282 -21.07 16.59 -17.34
C GLY A 282 -19.83 15.74 -17.62
N LEU A 283 -18.83 16.32 -18.31
CA LEU A 283 -17.57 15.69 -18.61
C LEU A 283 -16.48 16.11 -17.62
N SER A 284 -15.35 15.44 -17.67
CA SER A 284 -14.19 15.79 -16.85
C SER A 284 -13.65 17.17 -17.21
N ALA A 285 -13.56 18.07 -16.23
CA ALA A 285 -13.06 19.43 -16.41
C ALA A 285 -11.55 19.58 -16.16
N PHE A 286 -10.80 18.49 -16.20
CA PHE A 286 -9.35 18.54 -16.12
C PHE A 286 -8.76 18.86 -17.50
N VAL A 287 -7.99 19.95 -17.55
CA VAL A 287 -7.33 20.39 -18.78
C VAL A 287 -5.87 19.95 -18.74
N PRO A 288 -5.38 19.22 -19.76
CA PRO A 288 -3.96 18.89 -19.88
C PRO A 288 -3.09 20.13 -19.92
N ALA A 289 -1.89 20.05 -19.32
CA ALA A 289 -0.89 21.11 -19.45
C ALA A 289 -0.24 21.05 -20.85
N ASP A 290 0.33 22.18 -21.29
CA ASP A 290 1.06 22.26 -22.56
C ASP A 290 2.38 21.47 -22.52
N ASP A 291 3.01 21.36 -21.34
CA ASP A 291 4.24 20.62 -21.10
C ASP A 291 3.91 19.21 -20.65
N THR A 292 3.84 18.29 -21.60
CA THR A 292 3.59 16.87 -21.35
C THR A 292 4.84 16.04 -21.54
N ALA A 293 5.06 15.07 -20.65
CA ALA A 293 6.16 14.14 -20.74
C ALA A 293 5.84 12.85 -19.96
N ARG A 294 6.47 11.75 -20.37
CA ARG A 294 6.43 10.51 -19.59
C ARG A 294 7.07 10.74 -18.22
N GLN A 295 6.40 10.32 -17.16
CA GLN A 295 6.87 10.39 -15.79
C GLN A 295 7.24 8.98 -15.30
N THR A 296 8.38 8.86 -14.61
CA THR A 296 8.73 7.62 -13.90
C THR A 296 7.91 7.53 -12.61
N LEU A 297 7.23 6.40 -12.39
CA LEU A 297 6.35 6.18 -11.25
C LEU A 297 6.83 5.03 -10.35
N GLY A 298 7.70 4.18 -10.87
CA GLY A 298 8.28 3.08 -10.12
C GLY A 298 9.61 2.66 -10.72
N VAL A 299 10.56 2.29 -9.86
CA VAL A 299 11.91 1.86 -10.23
C VAL A 299 12.31 0.60 -9.46
N ALA A 300 13.12 -0.24 -10.08
CA ALA A 300 13.82 -1.32 -9.43
C ALA A 300 15.32 -0.97 -9.33
N LEU A 301 15.90 -1.15 -8.16
CA LEU A 301 17.31 -0.95 -7.89
C LEU A 301 17.95 -2.31 -7.65
N GLN A 302 19.05 -2.57 -8.35
CA GLN A 302 19.80 -3.81 -8.21
C GLN A 302 21.29 -3.52 -8.26
N GLY A 303 22.05 -4.09 -7.35
CA GLY A 303 23.49 -3.91 -7.34
C GLY A 303 24.11 -4.06 -5.97
N ARG A 304 25.26 -3.42 -5.78
CA ARG A 304 25.95 -3.35 -4.49
C ARG A 304 25.64 -2.03 -3.82
N PHE A 305 24.83 -2.10 -2.78
CA PHE A 305 24.44 -0.94 -2.00
C PHE A 305 25.50 -0.58 -0.95
N GLU A 306 25.64 0.70 -0.67
CA GLU A 306 26.40 1.23 0.45
C GLU A 306 25.44 1.77 1.52
N SER A 307 25.75 1.50 2.79
CA SER A 307 24.88 1.93 3.88
C SER A 307 24.82 3.47 3.96
N TYR A 308 23.61 3.99 4.04
CA TYR A 308 23.37 5.41 4.35
C TYR A 308 24.00 5.84 5.68
N PHE A 309 24.16 4.89 6.62
CA PHE A 309 24.73 5.12 7.94
C PHE A 309 26.22 4.77 8.05
N ALA A 310 26.92 4.48 6.94
CA ALA A 310 28.30 3.98 6.96
C ALA A 310 29.27 4.86 7.76
N ASN A 311 29.07 6.19 7.78
CA ASN A 311 29.95 7.16 8.43
C ASN A 311 29.30 7.82 9.66
N GLN A 312 28.24 7.22 10.19
CA GLN A 312 27.49 7.73 11.34
C GLN A 312 27.68 6.84 12.56
N ALA A 313 27.53 7.41 13.76
CA ALA A 313 27.46 6.61 14.97
C ALA A 313 26.20 5.73 14.94
N SER A 314 26.29 4.50 15.47
CA SER A 314 25.14 3.60 15.47
C SER A 314 23.94 4.24 16.17
N VAL A 315 22.83 4.33 15.46
CA VAL A 315 21.55 4.85 15.96
C VAL A 315 21.06 4.05 17.19
N LEU A 316 21.44 2.78 17.29
CA LEU A 316 21.04 1.90 18.39
C LEU A 316 21.72 2.26 19.72
N LEU A 317 22.82 3.03 19.70
CA LEU A 317 23.49 3.49 20.91
C LEU A 317 22.80 4.68 21.58
N ASN A 318 21.94 5.38 20.83
CA ASN A 318 21.13 6.47 21.36
C ASN A 318 19.91 5.88 22.05
N SER A 319 19.83 5.99 23.39
CA SER A 319 18.62 5.60 24.13
C SER A 319 17.42 6.35 23.59
N PRO A 320 16.24 5.71 23.47
CA PRO A 320 15.04 6.41 23.05
C PRO A 320 14.76 7.55 24.04
N THR A 321 14.77 8.78 23.56
CA THR A 321 14.24 9.93 24.31
C THR A 321 12.74 9.73 24.45
N THR A 322 12.34 9.10 25.56
CA THR A 322 10.94 9.09 26.00
C THR A 322 10.55 10.52 26.34
N ASN A 323 10.04 11.25 25.34
CA ASN A 323 9.20 12.42 25.60
C ASN A 323 7.83 11.95 26.11
N LYS A 324 7.81 11.34 27.30
CA LYS A 324 6.63 11.36 28.15
C LYS A 324 6.59 12.77 28.76
N SER A 325 5.77 13.65 28.21
CA SER A 325 5.22 14.77 28.94
C SER A 325 4.41 14.18 30.11
N ASP A 326 5.00 14.18 31.28
CA ASP A 326 4.26 13.91 32.52
C ASP A 326 3.13 14.95 32.63
N PRO A 327 1.91 14.55 32.89
CA PRO A 327 0.89 15.49 33.31
C PRO A 327 1.30 15.99 34.70
N GLN A 328 1.63 17.27 34.80
CA GLN A 328 1.85 17.94 36.08
C GLN A 328 0.63 17.72 36.99
N ASP A 329 0.83 16.98 38.04
CA ASP A 329 0.00 16.98 39.23
C ASP A 329 -0.02 18.40 39.83
N GLY A 330 -1.00 19.17 39.42
CA GLY A 330 -1.35 20.42 40.05
C GLY A 330 -2.36 20.20 41.18
N ASN A 331 -1.90 19.62 42.27
CA ASN A 331 -2.67 19.67 43.52
C ASN A 331 -1.84 20.43 44.56
N ALA A 332 -2.05 21.74 44.63
CA ALA A 332 -1.62 22.54 45.76
C ALA A 332 -2.84 22.94 46.60
N ASN A 333 -2.96 22.28 47.69
CA ASN A 333 -3.65 22.68 48.90
C ASN A 333 -3.61 24.20 49.16
N SER A 334 -4.74 24.77 49.46
CA SER A 334 -4.80 25.96 50.31
C SER A 334 -5.97 25.83 51.25
N SER A 335 -5.68 25.43 52.45
CA SER A 335 -6.46 25.71 53.65
C SER A 335 -6.09 27.10 54.18
N ALA A 336 -7.07 27.96 54.36
CA ALA A 336 -7.26 28.87 55.49
C ALA A 336 -8.63 29.61 55.29
#